data_8e24487c9b93506f126cf277fe2ce42f
#
_entry.id   8e24487c9b93506f126cf277fe2ce42f
#
_cell.length_a   1.000
_cell.length_b   1.000
_cell.length_c   1.000
_cell.angle_alpha   90.00
_cell.angle_beta   90.00
_cell.angle_gamma   90.00
#
_symmetry.space_group_name_H-M   'P 1'
#
loop_
_entity.id
_entity.type
_entity.pdbx_description
1 polymer ?
#
loop_
_entity_poly.entity_id
_entity_poly.type
_entity_poly.pdbx_seq_one_letter_code
_entity_poly.pdbx_strand_id
1 'polypeptide(L)'
;MTAARKLAVAALAAAALVMSACSNSSGPSPQSSQPSAPATPNAKHGPMFPECGGITDQTVTEQTRVTGLVKTATNSVGCQWLAGGGILGPHFSFTWYRGSPIGRERKTEELSRTSVEDINIEGHGGFIAVGTDPTLGDNLCEIAIQFNDDFIEWSVSFAEKPFPPACDVAKELTRQSIVNAK
;
A
#
# COMPACT_ATOMS: atom_id res chain seq x y z
N MET A 1 -22.91 -50.67 -43.63
CA MET A 1 -21.78 -50.90 -44.59
C MET A 1 -20.59 -50.21 -44.02
N THR A 2 -19.77 -51.00 -43.34
CA THR A 2 -18.36 -51.36 -43.63
C THR A 2 -17.41 -50.18 -43.67
N ALA A 3 -16.65 -50.08 -42.59
CA ALA A 3 -15.21 -50.44 -42.45
C ALA A 3 -14.29 -49.31 -42.98
N ALA A 4 -13.19 -48.95 -42.39
CA ALA A 4 -12.07 -49.63 -41.73
C ALA A 4 -11.18 -48.61 -40.99
N ARG A 5 -10.80 -48.92 -39.80
CA ARG A 5 -9.46 -49.14 -39.23
C ARG A 5 -8.27 -48.63 -40.04
N LYS A 6 -7.45 -47.74 -39.43
CA LYS A 6 -6.00 -47.88 -39.48
C LYS A 6 -5.37 -47.36 -38.17
N LEU A 7 -4.74 -48.28 -37.44
CA LEU A 7 -3.78 -48.11 -36.40
C LEU A 7 -2.48 -47.52 -36.97
N ALA A 8 -1.86 -46.64 -36.26
CA ALA A 8 -0.42 -46.39 -36.35
C ALA A 8 0.17 -46.14 -34.96
N VAL A 9 1.18 -46.91 -34.69
CA VAL A 9 1.86 -47.27 -33.49
C VAL A 9 3.00 -46.29 -33.20
N ALA A 10 3.18 -45.98 -31.92
CA ALA A 10 4.39 -45.76 -31.15
C ALA A 10 5.49 -44.76 -31.61
N ALA A 11 5.82 -43.86 -30.66
CA ALA A 11 7.21 -43.63 -30.27
C ALA A 11 7.25 -43.15 -28.81
N LEU A 12 7.78 -43.98 -27.93
CA LEU A 12 8.18 -43.65 -26.58
C LEU A 12 9.46 -42.76 -26.65
N ALA A 13 9.40 -41.59 -26.06
CA ALA A 13 10.59 -40.84 -25.68
C ALA A 13 10.63 -40.74 -24.17
N ALA A 14 11.51 -41.51 -23.55
CA ALA A 14 11.83 -41.44 -22.13
C ALA A 14 12.60 -40.17 -21.82
N ALA A 15 11.96 -39.22 -21.11
CA ALA A 15 12.65 -38.08 -20.50
C ALA A 15 12.99 -38.41 -19.06
N ALA A 16 14.27 -38.52 -18.74
CA ALA A 16 14.78 -38.74 -17.41
C ALA A 16 14.47 -37.54 -16.51
N LEU A 17 13.68 -37.77 -15.48
CA LEU A 17 13.47 -36.84 -14.36
C LEU A 17 14.71 -36.86 -13.46
N VAL A 18 15.49 -35.80 -13.47
CA VAL A 18 16.49 -35.52 -12.46
C VAL A 18 15.77 -34.97 -11.24
N MET A 19 15.55 -35.80 -10.24
CA MET A 19 15.08 -35.36 -8.92
C MET A 19 16.25 -34.73 -8.18
N SER A 20 16.29 -33.41 -8.12
CA SER A 20 17.13 -32.68 -7.17
C SER A 20 16.48 -32.79 -5.78
N ALA A 21 17.08 -33.61 -4.92
CA ALA A 21 16.73 -33.70 -3.51
C ALA A 21 17.09 -32.36 -2.83
N CYS A 22 16.08 -31.58 -2.45
CA CYS A 22 16.23 -30.48 -1.51
C CYS A 22 16.31 -31.08 -0.11
N SER A 23 17.50 -31.06 0.47
CA SER A 23 17.76 -31.38 1.86
C SER A 23 16.99 -30.40 2.76
N ASN A 24 16.18 -30.96 3.66
CA ASN A 24 15.61 -30.22 4.79
C ASN A 24 16.73 -29.76 5.72
N SER A 25 17.10 -28.48 5.64
CA SER A 25 17.79 -27.81 6.73
C SER A 25 16.82 -26.80 7.34
N SER A 26 16.43 -27.09 8.58
CA SER A 26 15.68 -26.19 9.46
C SER A 26 16.57 -24.99 9.82
N GLY A 27 16.60 -24.00 8.95
CA GLY A 27 17.15 -22.67 9.21
C GLY A 27 16.00 -21.66 9.33
N PRO A 28 16.19 -20.57 10.09
CA PRO A 28 15.16 -19.54 10.24
C PRO A 28 14.79 -18.99 8.87
N SER A 29 13.49 -18.82 8.64
CA SER A 29 12.92 -18.26 7.41
C SER A 29 13.67 -17.00 7.02
N PRO A 30 14.07 -16.83 5.74
CA PRO A 30 14.59 -15.56 5.29
C PRO A 30 13.46 -14.52 5.40
N GLN A 31 13.58 -13.56 6.31
CA GLN A 31 12.85 -12.30 6.21
C GLN A 31 13.12 -11.75 4.82
N SER A 32 12.08 -11.62 4.02
CA SER A 32 12.12 -10.92 2.75
C SER A 32 12.49 -9.46 3.03
N SER A 33 13.78 -9.19 3.03
CA SER A 33 14.29 -7.83 3.03
C SER A 33 13.97 -7.26 1.64
N GLN A 34 12.89 -6.52 1.55
CA GLN A 34 12.61 -5.68 0.40
C GLN A 34 13.83 -4.76 0.23
N PRO A 35 14.47 -4.70 -0.95
CA PRO A 35 15.62 -3.83 -1.14
C PRO A 35 15.18 -2.40 -0.89
N SER A 36 15.65 -1.78 0.18
CA SER A 36 15.56 -0.33 0.35
C SER A 36 16.24 0.30 -0.85
N ALA A 37 15.54 1.17 -1.56
CA ALA A 37 16.16 1.95 -2.62
C ALA A 37 17.42 2.63 -2.07
N PRO A 38 18.52 2.72 -2.84
CA PRO A 38 19.73 3.36 -2.36
C PRO A 38 19.42 4.77 -1.91
N ALA A 39 19.69 5.09 -0.65
CA ALA A 39 19.55 6.45 -0.14
C ALA A 39 20.37 7.39 -1.03
N THR A 40 19.77 8.45 -1.52
CA THR A 40 20.46 9.48 -2.31
C THR A 40 21.51 10.14 -1.41
N PRO A 41 22.81 10.05 -1.73
CA PRO A 41 23.82 10.76 -0.97
C PRO A 41 23.52 12.27 -1.06
N ASN A 42 23.36 12.97 0.06
CA ASN A 42 23.00 14.38 0.20
C ASN A 42 21.48 14.70 0.15
N ALA A 43 20.59 13.75 0.36
CA ALA A 43 19.17 14.04 0.51
C ALA A 43 18.93 15.03 1.67
N LYS A 44 18.17 16.08 1.39
CA LYS A 44 17.67 17.02 2.42
C LYS A 44 16.39 16.40 2.99
N HIS A 45 16.53 15.85 4.18
CA HIS A 45 15.38 15.25 4.84
C HIS A 45 14.45 16.32 5.44
N GLY A 46 13.16 15.99 5.49
CA GLY A 46 12.14 16.73 6.21
C GLY A 46 12.18 16.47 7.73
N PRO A 47 11.13 16.88 8.45
CA PRO A 47 11.00 16.62 9.88
C PRO A 47 10.95 15.13 10.17
N MET A 48 11.21 14.75 11.42
CA MET A 48 11.03 13.38 11.88
C MET A 48 9.56 13.12 12.21
N PHE A 49 8.99 12.13 11.60
CA PHE A 49 7.65 11.67 11.94
C PHE A 49 7.74 10.60 13.04
N PRO A 50 6.91 10.69 14.10
CA PRO A 50 6.77 9.61 15.07
C PRO A 50 6.21 8.36 14.39
N GLU A 51 6.27 7.22 15.09
CA GLU A 51 5.65 5.98 14.63
C GLU A 51 4.20 6.22 14.18
N CYS A 52 3.81 5.67 13.04
CA CYS A 52 2.50 5.87 12.41
C CYS A 52 2.12 7.34 12.15
N GLY A 53 3.10 8.24 11.94
CA GLY A 53 2.83 9.68 11.83
C GLY A 53 2.34 10.31 13.14
N GLY A 54 2.56 9.67 14.28
CA GLY A 54 2.04 10.11 15.58
C GLY A 54 0.53 9.86 15.75
N ILE A 55 -0.08 9.03 14.91
CA ILE A 55 -1.50 8.71 14.94
C ILE A 55 -1.72 7.40 15.71
N THR A 56 -2.66 7.41 16.66
CA THR A 56 -3.00 6.23 17.46
C THR A 56 -4.03 5.34 16.76
N ASP A 57 -4.09 4.06 17.14
CA ASP A 57 -5.12 3.12 16.66
C ASP A 57 -6.53 3.62 16.98
N GLN A 58 -6.70 4.27 18.14
CA GLN A 58 -7.97 4.90 18.53
C GLN A 58 -8.33 6.03 17.57
N THR A 59 -7.39 6.91 17.23
CA THR A 59 -7.64 8.00 16.28
C THR A 59 -8.06 7.47 14.92
N VAL A 60 -7.37 6.44 14.41
CA VAL A 60 -7.76 5.82 13.12
C VAL A 60 -9.19 5.27 13.21
N THR A 61 -9.53 4.56 14.28
CA THR A 61 -10.90 4.03 14.50
C THR A 61 -11.95 5.13 14.56
N GLU A 62 -11.68 6.22 15.28
CA GLU A 62 -12.60 7.36 15.42
C GLU A 62 -12.83 8.07 14.08
N GLN A 63 -11.76 8.35 13.33
CA GLN A 63 -11.85 9.03 12.04
C GLN A 63 -12.53 8.19 10.97
N THR A 64 -12.20 6.90 10.91
CA THR A 64 -12.74 5.99 9.89
C THR A 64 -14.12 5.44 10.26
N ARG A 65 -14.50 5.42 11.54
CA ARG A 65 -15.69 4.77 12.11
C ARG A 65 -15.77 3.27 11.84
N VAL A 66 -14.64 2.66 11.50
CA VAL A 66 -14.54 1.21 11.28
C VAL A 66 -14.21 0.53 12.59
N THR A 67 -15.04 -0.43 12.99
CA THR A 67 -14.83 -1.24 14.20
C THR A 67 -14.00 -2.47 13.88
N GLY A 68 -13.27 -2.97 14.88
CA GLY A 68 -12.46 -4.17 14.72
C GLY A 68 -11.21 -3.97 13.86
N LEU A 69 -10.73 -2.73 13.75
CA LEU A 69 -9.43 -2.45 13.14
C LEU A 69 -8.30 -3.10 13.92
N VAL A 70 -7.40 -3.76 13.19
CA VAL A 70 -6.18 -4.34 13.72
C VAL A 70 -5.00 -3.72 13.00
N LYS A 71 -4.03 -3.21 13.74
CA LYS A 71 -2.76 -2.79 13.17
C LYS A 71 -1.96 -4.03 12.77
N THR A 72 -1.86 -4.29 11.48
CA THR A 72 -1.26 -5.50 10.91
C THR A 72 0.21 -5.34 10.57
N ALA A 73 0.66 -4.10 10.38
CA ALA A 73 2.06 -3.78 10.18
C ALA A 73 2.43 -2.49 10.92
N THR A 74 3.62 -2.48 11.49
CA THR A 74 4.24 -1.29 12.07
C THR A 74 5.76 -1.41 11.93
N ASN A 75 6.38 -0.33 11.46
CA ASN A 75 7.82 -0.19 11.36
C ASN A 75 8.19 1.30 11.36
N SER A 76 9.48 1.61 11.25
CA SER A 76 9.98 2.99 11.31
C SER A 76 9.52 3.91 10.18
N VAL A 77 8.93 3.36 9.11
CA VAL A 77 8.49 4.12 7.93
C VAL A 77 7.03 3.94 7.59
N GLY A 78 6.27 3.16 8.37
CA GLY A 78 4.86 3.02 8.08
C GLY A 78 4.07 2.14 9.02
N CYS A 79 2.76 2.30 8.95
CA CYS A 79 1.77 1.52 9.68
C CYS A 79 0.61 1.17 8.77
N GLN A 80 -0.01 0.04 9.04
CA GLN A 80 -1.16 -0.44 8.28
C GLN A 80 -2.23 -0.99 9.23
N TRP A 81 -3.47 -0.64 8.97
CA TRP A 81 -4.65 -1.14 9.68
C TRP A 81 -5.61 -1.80 8.72
N LEU A 82 -6.09 -2.97 9.09
CA LEU A 82 -7.10 -3.74 8.36
C LEU A 82 -8.28 -4.06 9.28
N ALA A 83 -9.46 -4.18 8.70
CA ALA A 83 -10.63 -4.76 9.35
C ALA A 83 -11.06 -6.06 8.64
N GLY A 84 -12.18 -6.63 9.02
CA GLY A 84 -12.71 -7.89 8.48
C GLY A 84 -12.64 -7.98 6.96
N GLY A 85 -12.28 -9.15 6.43
CA GLY A 85 -12.02 -9.37 5.00
C GLY A 85 -10.55 -9.27 4.59
N GLY A 86 -9.65 -8.91 5.52
CA GLY A 86 -8.22 -8.78 5.22
C GLY A 86 -7.95 -7.71 4.15
N ILE A 87 -7.21 -8.06 3.10
CA ILE A 87 -6.89 -7.13 1.98
C ILE A 87 -8.10 -6.72 1.12
N LEU A 88 -9.22 -7.40 1.25
CA LEU A 88 -10.48 -7.06 0.57
C LEU A 88 -11.41 -6.21 1.45
N GLY A 89 -11.06 -6.03 2.72
CA GLY A 89 -11.76 -5.19 3.67
C GLY A 89 -11.27 -3.74 3.67
N PRO A 90 -11.80 -2.91 4.60
CA PRO A 90 -11.30 -1.57 4.81
C PRO A 90 -9.81 -1.59 5.15
N HIS A 91 -9.07 -0.68 4.53
CA HIS A 91 -7.62 -0.63 4.60
C HIS A 91 -7.15 0.81 4.78
N PHE A 92 -6.31 1.04 5.76
CA PHE A 92 -5.76 2.35 6.08
C PHE A 92 -4.27 2.21 6.29
N SER A 93 -3.49 3.14 5.74
CA SER A 93 -2.04 3.12 5.92
C SER A 93 -1.44 4.50 5.98
N PHE A 94 -0.42 4.61 6.81
CA PHE A 94 0.54 5.70 6.83
C PHE A 94 1.87 5.19 6.31
N THR A 95 2.50 5.91 5.39
CA THR A 95 3.83 5.61 4.89
C THR A 95 4.69 6.88 4.86
N TRP A 96 5.94 6.76 5.28
CA TRP A 96 6.94 7.82 5.22
C TRP A 96 8.06 7.43 4.27
N TYR A 97 8.13 8.10 3.15
CA TYR A 97 9.11 7.87 2.09
C TYR A 97 10.30 8.81 2.28
N ARG A 98 11.46 8.25 2.58
CA ARG A 98 12.68 8.99 2.80
C ARG A 98 13.57 9.00 1.57
N GLY A 99 13.99 10.19 1.13
CA GLY A 99 14.83 10.38 -0.05
C GLY A 99 14.18 9.86 -1.33
N SER A 100 12.86 9.87 -1.40
CA SER A 100 12.08 9.37 -2.53
C SER A 100 11.33 10.50 -3.21
N PRO A 101 11.37 10.60 -4.55
CA PRO A 101 10.70 11.69 -5.23
C PRO A 101 9.17 11.48 -5.28
N ILE A 102 8.41 12.38 -4.65
CA ILE A 102 6.94 12.38 -4.65
C ILE A 102 6.35 12.36 -6.07
N GLY A 103 7.05 12.94 -7.05
CA GLY A 103 6.61 12.95 -8.44
C GLY A 103 6.54 11.57 -9.10
N ARG A 104 7.26 10.57 -8.57
CA ARG A 104 7.11 9.17 -9.02
C ARG A 104 5.79 8.60 -8.51
N GLU A 105 5.49 8.82 -7.24
CA GLU A 105 4.22 8.37 -6.64
C GLU A 105 3.05 9.00 -7.35
N ARG A 106 3.05 10.32 -7.52
CA ARG A 106 2.02 11.02 -8.28
C ARG A 106 1.75 10.40 -9.67
N LYS A 107 2.80 10.05 -10.42
CA LYS A 107 2.64 9.41 -11.73
C LYS A 107 2.02 8.03 -11.65
N THR A 108 2.31 7.28 -10.59
CA THR A 108 1.68 5.98 -10.34
C THR A 108 0.19 6.17 -10.11
N GLU A 109 -0.18 7.15 -9.30
CA GLU A 109 -1.58 7.46 -9.02
C GLU A 109 -2.33 7.99 -10.24
N GLU A 110 -1.72 8.82 -11.06
CA GLU A 110 -2.29 9.31 -12.34
C GLU A 110 -2.66 8.18 -13.32
N LEU A 111 -2.04 6.99 -13.19
CA LEU A 111 -2.33 5.82 -14.02
C LEU A 111 -3.47 4.94 -13.48
N SER A 112 -3.79 5.06 -12.19
CA SER A 112 -4.65 4.10 -11.47
C SER A 112 -5.83 4.73 -10.74
N ARG A 113 -5.84 6.05 -10.56
CA ARG A 113 -6.90 6.78 -9.85
C ARG A 113 -7.81 7.55 -10.79
N THR A 114 -9.00 7.85 -10.30
CA THR A 114 -10.02 8.61 -11.06
C THR A 114 -9.61 10.07 -11.21
N SER A 115 -8.99 10.65 -10.19
CA SER A 115 -8.43 12.00 -10.24
C SER A 115 -7.19 12.12 -9.38
N VAL A 116 -6.27 13.01 -9.80
CA VAL A 116 -5.10 13.42 -9.02
C VAL A 116 -4.95 14.93 -9.14
N GLU A 117 -4.99 15.63 -8.01
CA GLU A 117 -4.98 17.08 -7.94
C GLU A 117 -3.92 17.58 -6.96
N ASP A 118 -3.50 18.84 -7.12
CA ASP A 118 -2.60 19.47 -6.15
C ASP A 118 -3.36 19.79 -4.86
N ILE A 119 -2.69 19.65 -3.73
CA ILE A 119 -3.22 20.00 -2.40
C ILE A 119 -2.15 20.73 -1.58
N ASN A 120 -2.60 21.54 -0.63
CA ASN A 120 -1.75 22.10 0.40
C ASN A 120 -2.39 21.84 1.77
N ILE A 121 -1.61 21.25 2.69
CA ILE A 121 -2.05 21.00 4.07
C ILE A 121 -0.98 21.56 5.01
N GLU A 122 -1.39 22.42 5.96
CA GLU A 122 -0.50 23.08 6.93
C GLU A 122 0.71 23.78 6.27
N GLY A 123 0.50 24.37 5.09
CA GLY A 123 1.56 25.08 4.35
C GLY A 123 2.47 24.18 3.50
N HIS A 124 2.27 22.87 3.50
CA HIS A 124 3.06 21.92 2.72
C HIS A 124 2.28 21.45 1.49
N GLY A 125 2.95 21.49 0.35
CA GLY A 125 2.38 21.08 -0.94
C GLY A 125 2.48 19.57 -1.15
N GLY A 126 1.58 19.05 -1.96
CA GLY A 126 1.55 17.64 -2.34
C GLY A 126 0.43 17.36 -3.33
N PHE A 127 -0.08 16.15 -3.32
CA PHE A 127 -1.23 15.77 -4.13
C PHE A 127 -2.26 14.97 -3.34
N ILE A 128 -3.50 15.00 -3.83
CA ILE A 128 -4.62 14.17 -3.43
C ILE A 128 -5.03 13.32 -4.62
N ALA A 129 -5.19 12.02 -4.41
CA ALA A 129 -5.62 11.06 -5.43
C ALA A 129 -6.89 10.35 -4.97
N VAL A 130 -7.88 10.25 -5.86
CA VAL A 130 -9.18 9.65 -5.56
C VAL A 130 -9.40 8.43 -6.43
N GLY A 131 -9.76 7.32 -5.79
CA GLY A 131 -10.25 6.12 -6.46
C GLY A 131 -11.76 5.99 -6.27
N THR A 132 -12.47 5.77 -7.38
CA THR A 132 -13.92 5.63 -7.40
C THR A 132 -14.31 4.21 -7.78
N ASP A 133 -15.03 3.53 -6.89
CA ASP A 133 -15.67 2.25 -7.16
C ASP A 133 -17.09 2.48 -7.75
N PRO A 134 -17.53 1.73 -8.77
CA PRO A 134 -18.86 1.91 -9.37
C PRO A 134 -20.04 1.75 -8.40
N THR A 135 -19.87 0.97 -7.32
CA THR A 135 -20.92 0.69 -6.32
C THR A 135 -20.78 1.59 -5.09
N LEU A 136 -19.54 1.80 -4.66
CA LEU A 136 -19.25 2.54 -3.43
C LEU A 136 -19.10 4.05 -3.66
N GLY A 137 -18.75 4.48 -4.87
CA GLY A 137 -18.36 5.86 -5.14
C GLY A 137 -16.91 6.10 -4.74
N ASP A 138 -16.58 7.31 -4.30
CA ASP A 138 -15.23 7.72 -3.91
C ASP A 138 -14.83 7.10 -2.57
N ASN A 139 -14.45 5.83 -2.63
CA ASN A 139 -14.15 5.00 -1.46
C ASN A 139 -12.65 4.92 -1.13
N LEU A 140 -11.80 5.40 -2.01
CA LEU A 140 -10.35 5.46 -1.83
C LEU A 140 -9.87 6.90 -1.96
N CYS A 141 -9.07 7.33 -1.01
CA CYS A 141 -8.37 8.61 -1.08
C CYS A 141 -6.96 8.49 -0.54
N GLU A 142 -6.01 8.99 -1.30
CA GLU A 142 -4.59 9.03 -0.96
C GLU A 142 -4.12 10.47 -0.96
N ILE A 143 -3.36 10.82 0.06
CA ILE A 143 -2.78 12.15 0.19
C ILE A 143 -1.30 12.01 0.49
N ALA A 144 -0.48 12.51 -0.43
CA ALA A 144 0.95 12.60 -0.26
C ALA A 144 1.39 14.05 -0.09
N ILE A 145 2.20 14.33 0.93
CA ILE A 145 2.69 15.68 1.26
C ILE A 145 4.21 15.69 1.31
N GLN A 146 4.81 16.63 0.56
CA GLN A 146 6.25 16.78 0.41
C GLN A 146 6.91 17.51 1.58
N PHE A 147 8.07 17.01 2.01
CA PHE A 147 8.97 17.63 2.98
C PHE A 147 10.41 17.54 2.46
N ASN A 148 10.86 18.52 1.71
CA ASN A 148 12.15 18.47 1.01
C ASN A 148 12.26 17.23 0.10
N ASP A 149 13.22 16.33 0.35
CA ASP A 149 13.40 15.08 -0.41
C ASP A 149 12.63 13.89 0.18
N ASP A 150 11.86 14.12 1.25
CA ASP A 150 10.96 13.13 1.85
C ASP A 150 9.50 13.47 1.52
N PHE A 151 8.61 12.49 1.65
CA PHE A 151 7.17 12.74 1.71
C PHE A 151 6.47 11.73 2.63
N ILE A 152 5.32 12.11 3.15
CA ILE A 152 4.40 11.18 3.83
C ILE A 152 3.20 10.94 2.96
N GLU A 153 2.56 9.78 3.17
CA GLU A 153 1.32 9.41 2.49
C GLU A 153 0.35 8.75 3.46
N TRP A 154 -0.89 9.20 3.43
CA TRP A 154 -2.02 8.49 3.99
C TRP A 154 -2.87 7.92 2.87
N SER A 155 -3.12 6.61 2.92
CA SER A 155 -4.09 5.92 2.07
C SER A 155 -5.28 5.45 2.91
N VAL A 156 -6.48 5.84 2.50
CA VAL A 156 -7.75 5.55 3.16
C VAL A 156 -8.67 4.86 2.18
N SER A 157 -8.95 3.58 2.40
CA SER A 157 -9.80 2.77 1.53
C SER A 157 -10.93 2.09 2.32
N PHE A 158 -12.17 2.32 1.89
CA PHE A 158 -13.36 1.68 2.43
C PHE A 158 -13.87 0.59 1.48
N ALA A 159 -14.35 -0.51 2.05
CA ALA A 159 -14.82 -1.68 1.28
C ALA A 159 -16.35 -1.86 1.33
N GLU A 160 -17.05 -1.14 2.22
CA GLU A 160 -18.51 -1.24 2.37
C GLU A 160 -19.11 0.06 2.93
N LYS A 161 -20.36 0.34 2.59
CA LYS A 161 -21.12 1.46 3.12
C LYS A 161 -21.86 1.06 4.42
N PRO A 162 -22.14 2.02 5.33
CA PRO A 162 -21.79 3.44 5.22
C PRO A 162 -20.37 3.73 5.68
N PHE A 163 -19.72 4.73 5.06
CA PHE A 163 -18.42 5.25 5.49
C PHE A 163 -18.41 6.80 5.41
N PRO A 164 -17.54 7.47 6.19
CA PRO A 164 -17.32 8.91 6.05
C PRO A 164 -16.61 9.21 4.72
N PRO A 165 -16.69 10.44 4.17
CA PRO A 165 -15.96 10.79 2.97
C PRO A 165 -14.46 10.45 3.10
N ALA A 166 -13.95 9.58 2.22
CA ALA A 166 -12.59 9.03 2.35
C ALA A 166 -11.52 10.15 2.37
N CYS A 167 -11.71 11.18 1.54
CA CYS A 167 -10.78 12.29 1.48
C CYS A 167 -10.83 13.22 2.70
N ASP A 168 -11.95 13.33 3.39
CA ASP A 168 -12.01 14.11 4.63
C ASP A 168 -11.23 13.39 5.74
N VAL A 169 -11.36 12.07 5.81
CA VAL A 169 -10.57 11.23 6.74
C VAL A 169 -9.08 11.33 6.41
N ALA A 170 -8.70 11.17 5.15
CA ALA A 170 -7.31 11.24 4.72
C ALA A 170 -6.68 12.62 5.02
N LYS A 171 -7.41 13.72 4.75
CA LYS A 171 -6.98 15.09 5.06
C LYS A 171 -6.73 15.27 6.55
N GLU A 172 -7.65 14.81 7.39
CA GLU A 172 -7.51 15.00 8.84
C GLU A 172 -6.36 14.17 9.41
N LEU A 173 -6.19 12.92 9.00
CA LEU A 173 -5.07 12.08 9.43
C LEU A 173 -3.72 12.67 8.97
N THR A 174 -3.66 13.17 7.73
CA THR A 174 -2.47 13.84 7.19
C THR A 174 -2.16 15.10 7.99
N ARG A 175 -3.15 15.96 8.24
CA ARG A 175 -2.99 17.18 9.03
C ARG A 175 -2.46 16.89 10.44
N GLN A 176 -3.02 15.90 11.12
CA GLN A 176 -2.56 15.49 12.44
C GLN A 176 -1.13 14.97 12.40
N SER A 177 -0.75 14.18 11.38
CA SER A 177 0.62 13.70 11.23
C SER A 177 1.62 14.84 11.05
N ILE A 178 1.26 15.88 10.29
CA ILE A 178 2.11 17.06 10.09
C ILE A 178 2.30 17.81 11.41
N VAL A 179 1.23 18.02 12.17
CA VAL A 179 1.27 18.70 13.47
C VAL A 179 2.09 17.90 14.51
N ASN A 180 2.09 16.59 14.43
CA ASN A 180 2.86 15.71 15.33
C ASN A 180 4.33 15.56 14.92
N ALA A 181 4.74 16.04 13.75
CA ALA A 181 6.14 15.99 13.29
C ALA A 181 7.07 16.86 14.18
N LYS A 182 8.36 16.47 14.27
CA LYS A 182 9.38 17.12 15.11
C LYS A 182 10.56 17.61 14.27
#